data_26208e484e70252c9eb75e129c190717
#
_entry.id   26208e484e70252c9eb75e129c190717
#
_cell.length_a   1.000
_cell.length_b   1.000
_cell.length_c   1.000
_cell.angle_alpha   90.00
_cell.angle_beta   90.00
_cell.angle_gamma   90.00
#
_symmetry.space_group_name_H-M   'P 1'
#
loop_
_entity.id
_entity.type
_entity.pdbx_description
1 polymer ?
#
loop_
_entity_poly.entity_id
_entity_poly.type
_entity_poly.pdbx_seq_one_letter_code
_entity_poly.pdbx_strand_id
1 'polypeptide(L)'
;MKVLVTEKIADKGIEALKNSGMEVDVDFQLCVERERLLDVIKNYDAIVVRSVTKVNEEFYQHATNLKVVGRAGNGVDNIEMEGATKRGIIVVNTPEANTVSAAEHSIGLLIASCRNIPQANGFIKNRNWDRSGFKGVELQGKTLGIVGLGRIGSLVATRMQSFGMKVVAYDPYITEERFKKFGVEKKEKLEDLVKESDFISIHTPKTEETFGMIGEKEFKLAKKGVRVVNCARGGIICEDALVKAMKEGIVASAGIDVLVDEPNTTSPLLDIDNVIITPHLGADTVEAQDNVGVTIAHEVVSALKGEMVPNAVNLPTLHHHELESLQSYLELGEVLGKLYHQLERDAIQKIEVIYSGAVAEMETSVITLAILKGVFEPILKERVNYVNASLIAKNRGISVVESKETVNGNYMNKIRVNIVTKDKTFTVAGTIFAKKDARIVEVNGFEFDVIPMPYMLVANNHDKPGMIGQMGTLLGASKVNIATMQVSRNFKAKEAMMFLTVDSEVAKETLNLIGNIDGIIKINFVKL
;
A
#
# COMPACT_ATOMS: atom_id res chain seq x y z
N MET A 1 -5.36 22.28 3.86
CA MET A 1 -5.24 21.44 2.67
C MET A 1 -6.62 21.25 2.07
N LYS A 2 -6.68 21.17 0.73
CA LYS A 2 -7.94 21.19 -0.01
C LYS A 2 -8.19 19.84 -0.70
N VAL A 3 -9.39 19.27 -0.50
CA VAL A 3 -9.78 17.95 -1.01
C VAL A 3 -10.96 18.11 -1.96
N LEU A 4 -10.87 17.54 -3.17
CA LEU A 4 -11.95 17.47 -4.14
C LEU A 4 -12.59 16.09 -4.12
N VAL A 5 -13.92 16.03 -4.03
CA VAL A 5 -14.71 14.79 -4.17
C VAL A 5 -15.50 14.86 -5.47
N THR A 6 -15.12 14.04 -6.45
CA THR A 6 -15.70 14.09 -7.81
C THR A 6 -16.79 13.05 -8.05
N GLU A 7 -16.87 12.04 -7.20
CA GLU A 7 -17.87 10.98 -7.33
C GLU A 7 -18.58 10.71 -6.00
N LYS A 8 -19.81 10.25 -6.06
CA LYS A 8 -20.66 10.06 -4.87
C LYS A 8 -20.07 9.03 -3.93
N ILE A 9 -19.75 9.44 -2.71
CA ILE A 9 -19.43 8.60 -1.54
C ILE A 9 -20.49 8.84 -0.46
N ALA A 10 -20.55 7.96 0.55
CA ALA A 10 -21.47 8.15 1.66
C ALA A 10 -21.22 9.46 2.40
N ASP A 11 -22.29 10.12 2.87
CA ASP A 11 -22.23 11.40 3.57
C ASP A 11 -21.30 11.35 4.81
N LYS A 12 -21.27 10.22 5.52
CA LYS A 12 -20.34 9.98 6.64
C LYS A 12 -18.87 10.15 6.24
N GLY A 13 -18.49 9.78 5.01
CA GLY A 13 -17.14 9.98 4.50
C GLY A 13 -16.83 11.46 4.24
N ILE A 14 -17.78 12.21 3.67
CA ILE A 14 -17.66 13.66 3.45
C ILE A 14 -17.55 14.39 4.80
N GLU A 15 -18.38 14.00 5.78
CA GLU A 15 -18.32 14.55 7.13
C GLU A 15 -16.99 14.24 7.81
N ALA A 16 -16.45 13.02 7.67
CA ALA A 16 -15.15 12.65 8.22
C ALA A 16 -14.02 13.51 7.65
N LEU A 17 -14.02 13.79 6.33
CA LEU A 17 -13.07 14.70 5.69
C LEU A 17 -13.18 16.12 6.25
N LYS A 18 -14.38 16.68 6.37
CA LYS A 18 -14.62 18.02 6.90
C LYS A 18 -14.21 18.14 8.37
N ASN A 19 -14.56 17.14 9.19
CA ASN A 19 -14.25 17.13 10.63
C ASN A 19 -12.74 16.99 10.90
N SER A 20 -11.95 16.53 9.93
CA SER A 20 -10.48 16.49 10.03
C SER A 20 -9.78 17.82 9.84
N GLY A 21 -10.52 18.92 9.60
CA GLY A 21 -10.00 20.27 9.34
C GLY A 21 -9.56 20.49 7.89
N MET A 22 -9.94 19.61 6.96
CA MET A 22 -9.70 19.81 5.53
C MET A 22 -10.77 20.72 4.91
N GLU A 23 -10.39 21.55 3.95
CA GLU A 23 -11.33 22.22 3.06
C GLU A 23 -11.81 21.23 2.01
N VAL A 24 -13.13 20.97 1.94
CA VAL A 24 -13.69 19.89 1.10
C VAL A 24 -14.69 20.50 0.11
N ASP A 25 -14.37 20.38 -1.17
CA ASP A 25 -15.29 20.68 -2.27
C ASP A 25 -15.87 19.38 -2.83
N VAL A 26 -17.18 19.38 -3.06
CA VAL A 26 -17.93 18.25 -3.62
C VAL A 26 -18.57 18.71 -4.92
N ASP A 27 -18.13 18.14 -6.04
CA ASP A 27 -18.70 18.42 -7.37
C ASP A 27 -18.72 17.14 -8.21
N PHE A 28 -19.86 16.46 -8.20
CA PHE A 28 -20.03 15.18 -8.90
C PHE A 28 -20.14 15.31 -10.44
N GLN A 29 -20.29 16.53 -10.97
CA GLN A 29 -20.29 16.72 -12.42
C GLN A 29 -18.88 16.59 -13.01
N LEU A 30 -17.86 16.87 -12.22
CA LEU A 30 -16.48 16.82 -12.68
C LEU A 30 -16.01 15.41 -13.09
N CYS A 31 -16.67 14.33 -12.65
CA CYS A 31 -16.30 12.99 -13.08
C CYS A 31 -16.57 12.75 -14.59
N VAL A 32 -17.50 13.49 -15.19
CA VAL A 32 -17.85 13.41 -16.62
C VAL A 32 -17.43 14.66 -17.41
N GLU A 33 -17.19 15.79 -16.75
CA GLU A 33 -16.74 17.05 -17.36
C GLU A 33 -15.21 17.13 -17.35
N ARG A 34 -14.56 16.36 -18.22
CA ARG A 34 -13.10 16.17 -18.22
C ARG A 34 -12.31 17.48 -18.26
N GLU A 35 -12.63 18.38 -19.21
CA GLU A 35 -11.91 19.65 -19.37
C GLU A 35 -12.00 20.52 -18.12
N ARG A 36 -13.18 20.64 -17.54
CA ARG A 36 -13.38 21.39 -16.30
C ARG A 36 -12.63 20.78 -15.12
N LEU A 37 -12.56 19.44 -15.03
CA LEU A 37 -11.76 18.76 -14.01
C LEU A 37 -10.28 19.12 -14.14
N LEU A 38 -9.73 19.07 -15.36
CA LEU A 38 -8.33 19.41 -15.64
C LEU A 38 -8.00 20.87 -15.29
N ASP A 39 -8.92 21.80 -15.48
CA ASP A 39 -8.72 23.20 -15.16
C ASP A 39 -8.66 23.46 -13.65
N VAL A 40 -9.46 22.76 -12.85
CA VAL A 40 -9.59 23.05 -11.40
C VAL A 40 -8.63 22.22 -10.53
N ILE A 41 -8.18 21.05 -10.99
CA ILE A 41 -7.45 20.08 -10.15
C ILE A 41 -6.13 20.63 -9.59
N LYS A 42 -5.49 21.57 -10.26
CA LYS A 42 -4.28 22.26 -9.78
C LYS A 42 -4.45 22.98 -8.43
N ASN A 43 -5.69 23.23 -8.01
CA ASN A 43 -6.01 23.93 -6.76
C ASN A 43 -6.17 22.99 -5.55
N TYR A 44 -6.04 21.67 -5.74
CA TYR A 44 -6.32 20.68 -4.71
C TYR A 44 -5.08 19.89 -4.32
N ASP A 45 -5.00 19.56 -3.02
CA ASP A 45 -3.97 18.69 -2.44
C ASP A 45 -4.35 17.20 -2.59
N ALA A 46 -5.65 16.88 -2.60
CA ALA A 46 -6.15 15.51 -2.79
C ALA A 46 -7.42 15.48 -3.63
N ILE A 47 -7.64 14.34 -4.27
CA ILE A 47 -8.88 14.01 -4.96
C ILE A 47 -9.42 12.67 -4.44
N VAL A 48 -10.75 12.59 -4.26
CA VAL A 48 -11.46 11.34 -3.97
C VAL A 48 -12.31 10.98 -5.18
N VAL A 49 -12.04 9.79 -5.75
CA VAL A 49 -12.67 9.26 -6.97
C VAL A 49 -13.28 7.88 -6.73
N ARG A 50 -14.09 7.40 -7.65
CA ARG A 50 -14.51 5.99 -7.73
C ARG A 50 -14.03 5.39 -9.06
N SER A 51 -14.95 4.93 -9.91
CA SER A 51 -14.61 4.21 -11.14
C SER A 51 -14.70 5.04 -12.42
N VAL A 52 -15.39 6.17 -12.41
CA VAL A 52 -15.67 6.99 -13.60
C VAL A 52 -14.52 7.93 -13.92
N THR A 53 -13.99 8.62 -12.90
CA THR A 53 -12.90 9.59 -13.07
C THR A 53 -11.60 8.88 -13.44
N LYS A 54 -11.08 9.15 -14.63
CA LYS A 54 -9.78 8.62 -15.10
C LYS A 54 -8.64 9.50 -14.60
N VAL A 55 -7.71 8.89 -13.88
CA VAL A 55 -6.50 9.53 -13.33
C VAL A 55 -5.29 8.99 -14.09
N ASN A 56 -5.01 9.59 -15.23
CA ASN A 56 -3.97 9.20 -16.19
C ASN A 56 -2.87 10.27 -16.31
N GLU A 57 -1.91 10.07 -17.20
CA GLU A 57 -0.79 11.00 -17.42
C GLU A 57 -1.26 12.42 -17.75
N GLU A 58 -2.29 12.58 -18.60
CA GLU A 58 -2.90 13.89 -18.91
C GLU A 58 -3.40 14.59 -17.64
N PHE A 59 -4.11 13.85 -16.78
CA PHE A 59 -4.60 14.37 -15.50
C PHE A 59 -3.46 14.84 -14.61
N TYR A 60 -2.40 14.05 -14.49
CA TYR A 60 -1.24 14.39 -13.65
C TYR A 60 -0.49 15.63 -14.13
N GLN A 61 -0.47 15.91 -15.44
CA GLN A 61 0.14 17.13 -15.98
C GLN A 61 -0.56 18.41 -15.48
N HIS A 62 -1.85 18.34 -15.21
CA HIS A 62 -2.65 19.46 -14.68
C HIS A 62 -2.68 19.49 -13.14
N ALA A 63 -2.47 18.36 -12.48
CA ALA A 63 -2.59 18.19 -11.03
C ALA A 63 -1.30 18.57 -10.27
N THR A 64 -0.79 19.77 -10.46
CA THR A 64 0.53 20.22 -9.98
C THR A 64 0.70 20.23 -8.46
N ASN A 65 -0.39 20.42 -7.71
CA ASN A 65 -0.38 20.47 -6.25
C ASN A 65 -0.83 19.16 -5.59
N LEU A 66 -1.27 18.18 -6.41
CA LEU A 66 -1.87 16.96 -5.91
C LEU A 66 -0.86 16.11 -5.13
N LYS A 67 -1.30 15.59 -3.99
CA LYS A 67 -0.51 14.78 -3.06
C LYS A 67 -1.08 13.38 -2.90
N VAL A 68 -2.41 13.28 -2.95
CA VAL A 68 -3.12 12.04 -2.67
C VAL A 68 -4.25 11.83 -3.68
N VAL A 69 -4.37 10.61 -4.17
CA VAL A 69 -5.54 10.12 -4.89
C VAL A 69 -6.20 9.07 -4.01
N GLY A 70 -7.41 9.36 -3.52
CA GLY A 70 -8.22 8.43 -2.77
C GLY A 70 -9.24 7.73 -3.69
N ARG A 71 -9.12 6.42 -3.87
CA ARG A 71 -10.08 5.61 -4.61
C ARG A 71 -11.07 4.97 -3.65
N ALA A 72 -12.29 5.49 -3.61
CA ALA A 72 -13.38 4.96 -2.80
C ALA A 72 -13.88 3.61 -3.38
N GLY A 73 -13.24 2.51 -2.98
CA GLY A 73 -13.45 1.13 -3.40
C GLY A 73 -12.14 0.36 -3.55
N ASN A 74 -12.20 -0.90 -3.99
CA ASN A 74 -11.03 -1.79 -4.02
C ASN A 74 -10.17 -1.64 -5.28
N GLY A 75 -10.77 -1.69 -6.48
CA GLY A 75 -10.03 -1.66 -7.75
C GLY A 75 -9.48 -0.27 -8.07
N VAL A 76 -8.32 -0.20 -8.72
CA VAL A 76 -7.64 1.04 -9.13
C VAL A 76 -7.43 1.10 -10.65
N ASP A 77 -8.24 0.38 -11.40
CA ASP A 77 -8.10 0.20 -12.86
C ASP A 77 -8.17 1.53 -13.63
N ASN A 78 -8.80 2.55 -13.07
CA ASN A 78 -8.91 3.90 -13.63
C ASN A 78 -7.77 4.85 -13.23
N ILE A 79 -6.74 4.36 -12.50
CA ILE A 79 -5.63 5.17 -11.98
C ILE A 79 -4.31 4.64 -12.54
N GLU A 80 -3.57 5.48 -13.24
CA GLU A 80 -2.24 5.16 -13.75
C GLU A 80 -1.20 5.28 -12.64
N MET A 81 -0.76 4.12 -12.12
CA MET A 81 0.10 4.04 -10.93
C MET A 81 1.51 4.59 -11.16
N GLU A 82 2.08 4.39 -12.35
CA GLU A 82 3.44 4.85 -12.67
C GLU A 82 3.53 6.38 -12.65
N GLY A 83 2.54 7.05 -13.26
CA GLY A 83 2.44 8.51 -13.27
C GLY A 83 2.31 9.11 -11.87
N ALA A 84 1.50 8.47 -10.99
CA ALA A 84 1.37 8.86 -9.59
C ALA A 84 2.69 8.70 -8.83
N THR A 85 3.33 7.54 -8.96
CA THR A 85 4.58 7.21 -8.26
C THR A 85 5.72 8.15 -8.64
N LYS A 86 5.89 8.45 -9.93
CA LYS A 86 6.91 9.41 -10.41
C LYS A 86 6.78 10.78 -9.77
N ARG A 87 5.55 11.21 -9.50
CA ARG A 87 5.25 12.54 -8.91
C ARG A 87 5.16 12.53 -7.38
N GLY A 88 5.39 11.38 -6.75
CA GLY A 88 5.22 11.22 -5.31
C GLY A 88 3.76 11.38 -4.86
N ILE A 89 2.80 11.05 -5.71
CA ILE A 89 1.39 11.06 -5.36
C ILE A 89 1.04 9.72 -4.73
N ILE A 90 0.54 9.74 -3.49
CA ILE A 90 0.11 8.54 -2.77
C ILE A 90 -1.27 8.15 -3.31
N VAL A 91 -1.43 6.90 -3.73
CA VAL A 91 -2.71 6.34 -4.13
C VAL A 91 -3.21 5.42 -3.03
N VAL A 92 -4.37 5.75 -2.45
CA VAL A 92 -5.01 4.95 -1.40
C VAL A 92 -6.34 4.39 -1.87
N ASN A 93 -6.70 3.19 -1.41
CA ASN A 93 -7.98 2.56 -1.71
C ASN A 93 -8.63 1.97 -0.43
N THR A 94 -9.74 1.23 -0.60
CA THR A 94 -10.48 0.62 0.53
C THR A 94 -10.71 -0.86 0.30
N PRO A 95 -9.65 -1.71 0.35
CA PRO A 95 -9.71 -3.10 -0.11
C PRO A 95 -10.53 -4.03 0.79
N GLU A 96 -10.82 -3.64 2.03
CA GLU A 96 -11.57 -4.45 2.99
C GLU A 96 -13.02 -4.03 3.15
N ALA A 97 -13.35 -2.79 2.80
CA ALA A 97 -14.63 -2.16 3.12
C ALA A 97 -15.85 -2.83 2.46
N ASN A 98 -15.68 -3.51 1.33
CA ASN A 98 -16.74 -4.18 0.58
C ASN A 98 -16.61 -5.70 0.51
N THR A 99 -15.68 -6.29 1.27
CA THR A 99 -15.35 -7.73 1.18
C THR A 99 -16.56 -8.63 1.49
N VAL A 100 -17.34 -8.28 2.52
CA VAL A 100 -18.54 -9.03 2.91
C VAL A 100 -19.61 -8.93 1.85
N SER A 101 -19.91 -7.72 1.39
CA SER A 101 -20.95 -7.47 0.37
C SER A 101 -20.67 -8.21 -0.94
N ALA A 102 -19.44 -8.16 -1.43
CA ALA A 102 -19.05 -8.88 -2.65
C ALA A 102 -19.14 -10.41 -2.49
N ALA A 103 -18.78 -10.94 -1.32
CA ALA A 103 -18.93 -12.37 -1.04
C ALA A 103 -20.41 -12.78 -1.01
N GLU A 104 -21.27 -11.99 -0.37
CA GLU A 104 -22.71 -12.24 -0.29
C GLU A 104 -23.39 -12.11 -1.65
N HIS A 105 -23.01 -11.12 -2.45
CA HIS A 105 -23.53 -10.98 -3.80
C HIS A 105 -23.14 -12.15 -4.70
N SER A 106 -21.89 -12.62 -4.64
CA SER A 106 -21.43 -13.82 -5.35
C SER A 106 -22.24 -15.07 -4.99
N ILE A 107 -22.50 -15.27 -3.68
CA ILE A 107 -23.33 -16.37 -3.18
C ILE A 107 -24.78 -16.19 -3.65
N GLY A 108 -25.30 -14.97 -3.58
CA GLY A 108 -26.64 -14.65 -4.06
C GLY A 108 -26.85 -15.01 -5.54
N LEU A 109 -25.90 -14.62 -6.43
CA LEU A 109 -25.92 -14.98 -7.84
C LEU A 109 -25.76 -16.50 -8.05
N LEU A 110 -24.92 -17.18 -7.25
CA LEU A 110 -24.77 -18.62 -7.32
C LEU A 110 -26.09 -19.31 -7.00
N ILE A 111 -26.75 -18.95 -5.89
CA ILE A 111 -28.04 -19.52 -5.49
C ILE A 111 -29.12 -19.17 -6.52
N ALA A 112 -29.20 -17.93 -6.98
CA ALA A 112 -30.14 -17.51 -7.98
C ALA A 112 -30.00 -18.29 -9.30
N SER A 113 -28.76 -18.55 -9.72
CA SER A 113 -28.46 -19.31 -10.96
C SER A 113 -28.82 -20.78 -10.86
N CYS A 114 -28.62 -21.43 -9.71
CA CYS A 114 -28.97 -22.84 -9.54
C CYS A 114 -30.47 -23.11 -9.32
N ARG A 115 -31.23 -22.08 -8.97
CA ARG A 115 -32.69 -22.20 -8.68
C ARG A 115 -33.57 -21.44 -9.68
N ASN A 116 -32.99 -20.82 -10.74
CA ASN A 116 -33.67 -20.03 -11.77
C ASN A 116 -34.57 -18.92 -11.17
N ILE A 117 -34.12 -18.26 -10.09
CA ILE A 117 -34.97 -17.33 -9.31
C ILE A 117 -35.42 -16.11 -10.14
N PRO A 118 -34.53 -15.38 -10.84
CA PRO A 118 -34.96 -14.22 -11.64
C PRO A 118 -35.89 -14.59 -12.79
N GLN A 119 -35.61 -15.69 -13.49
CA GLN A 119 -36.43 -16.18 -14.59
C GLN A 119 -37.84 -16.55 -14.12
N ALA A 120 -37.92 -17.32 -13.03
CA ALA A 120 -39.21 -17.70 -12.44
C ALA A 120 -40.00 -16.48 -11.94
N ASN A 121 -39.33 -15.49 -11.32
CA ASN A 121 -39.96 -14.25 -10.90
C ASN A 121 -40.49 -13.44 -12.09
N GLY A 122 -39.70 -13.31 -13.17
CA GLY A 122 -40.11 -12.64 -14.40
C GLY A 122 -41.33 -13.33 -15.04
N PHE A 123 -41.33 -14.66 -15.11
CA PHE A 123 -42.40 -15.46 -15.65
C PHE A 123 -43.75 -15.25 -14.92
N ILE A 124 -43.73 -15.28 -13.59
CA ILE A 124 -44.93 -15.00 -12.78
C ILE A 124 -45.41 -13.56 -12.93
N LYS A 125 -44.50 -12.58 -12.97
CA LYS A 125 -44.87 -11.16 -13.19
C LYS A 125 -45.56 -10.92 -14.52
N ASN A 126 -45.25 -11.75 -15.54
CA ASN A 126 -45.92 -11.76 -16.82
C ASN A 126 -47.25 -12.54 -16.82
N ARG A 127 -47.83 -12.82 -15.66
CA ARG A 127 -49.14 -13.50 -15.48
C ARG A 127 -49.16 -14.97 -15.94
N ASN A 128 -48.00 -15.60 -16.05
CA ASN A 128 -47.87 -17.03 -16.37
C ASN A 128 -47.74 -17.89 -15.11
N TRP A 129 -48.21 -19.13 -15.15
CA TRP A 129 -48.10 -20.08 -14.06
C TRP A 129 -47.73 -21.45 -14.60
N ASP A 130 -46.45 -21.77 -14.64
CA ASP A 130 -45.92 -23.10 -14.91
C ASP A 130 -44.57 -23.25 -14.20
N ARG A 131 -44.33 -24.39 -13.58
CA ARG A 131 -43.09 -24.72 -12.85
C ARG A 131 -42.16 -25.67 -13.60
N SER A 132 -42.64 -26.27 -14.72
CA SER A 132 -41.93 -27.33 -15.41
C SER A 132 -40.57 -26.89 -15.97
N GLY A 133 -40.46 -25.61 -16.41
CA GLY A 133 -39.23 -25.01 -16.95
C GLY A 133 -38.19 -24.56 -15.92
N PHE A 134 -38.48 -24.60 -14.62
CA PHE A 134 -37.62 -24.01 -13.58
C PHE A 134 -37.02 -25.04 -12.62
N LYS A 135 -36.79 -26.28 -13.11
CA LYS A 135 -36.16 -27.34 -12.31
C LYS A 135 -34.72 -26.95 -11.98
N GLY A 136 -34.43 -26.70 -10.68
CA GLY A 136 -33.10 -26.35 -10.20
C GLY A 136 -32.27 -27.52 -9.72
N VAL A 137 -31.10 -27.21 -9.13
CA VAL A 137 -30.20 -28.17 -8.46
C VAL A 137 -29.92 -27.74 -7.04
N GLU A 138 -29.60 -28.71 -6.18
CA GLU A 138 -29.18 -28.47 -4.81
C GLU A 138 -27.66 -28.25 -4.76
N LEU A 139 -27.21 -27.55 -3.71
CA LEU A 139 -25.80 -27.29 -3.45
C LEU A 139 -25.14 -28.39 -2.63
N GLN A 140 -25.90 -29.03 -1.73
CA GLN A 140 -25.40 -30.07 -0.82
C GLN A 140 -24.73 -31.22 -1.60
N GLY A 141 -23.52 -31.59 -1.16
CA GLY A 141 -22.73 -32.65 -1.78
C GLY A 141 -22.10 -32.30 -3.13
N LYS A 142 -22.24 -31.06 -3.60
CA LYS A 142 -21.59 -30.55 -4.82
C LYS A 142 -20.24 -29.93 -4.53
N THR A 143 -19.39 -29.86 -5.54
CA THR A 143 -18.07 -29.24 -5.46
C THR A 143 -18.11 -27.81 -5.98
N LEU A 144 -17.66 -26.86 -5.14
CA LEU A 144 -17.41 -25.48 -5.52
C LEU A 144 -15.91 -25.28 -5.75
N GLY A 145 -15.53 -24.91 -6.96
CA GLY A 145 -14.19 -24.43 -7.31
C GLY A 145 -14.08 -22.92 -7.13
N ILE A 146 -13.15 -22.50 -6.31
CA ILE A 146 -12.86 -21.07 -6.08
C ILE A 146 -11.55 -20.72 -6.78
N VAL A 147 -11.62 -19.78 -7.72
CA VAL A 147 -10.45 -19.22 -8.40
C VAL A 147 -10.07 -17.92 -7.69
N GLY A 148 -8.97 -17.97 -6.90
CA GLY A 148 -8.55 -16.90 -6.00
C GLY A 148 -9.09 -17.07 -4.57
N LEU A 149 -8.25 -17.51 -3.62
CA LEU A 149 -8.60 -17.69 -2.21
C LEU A 149 -8.14 -16.48 -1.35
N GLY A 150 -8.34 -15.27 -1.90
CA GLY A 150 -8.10 -14.01 -1.20
C GLY A 150 -9.15 -13.70 -0.12
N ARG A 151 -9.37 -12.41 0.17
CA ARG A 151 -10.35 -11.96 1.20
C ARG A 151 -11.76 -12.43 0.86
N ILE A 152 -12.25 -12.15 -0.35
CA ILE A 152 -13.61 -12.50 -0.79
C ILE A 152 -13.75 -14.01 -0.95
N GLY A 153 -12.84 -14.66 -1.69
CA GLY A 153 -12.90 -16.09 -1.95
C GLY A 153 -12.91 -16.94 -0.67
N SER A 154 -12.16 -16.56 0.36
CA SER A 154 -12.17 -17.26 1.66
C SER A 154 -13.51 -17.11 2.40
N LEU A 155 -14.18 -15.95 2.32
CA LEU A 155 -15.52 -15.79 2.88
C LEU A 155 -16.56 -16.60 2.14
N VAL A 156 -16.50 -16.64 0.81
CA VAL A 156 -17.37 -17.50 -0.01
C VAL A 156 -17.13 -18.96 0.35
N ALA A 157 -15.86 -19.42 0.44
CA ALA A 157 -15.53 -20.78 0.84
C ALA A 157 -16.19 -21.17 2.17
N THR A 158 -15.96 -20.40 3.21
CA THR A 158 -16.47 -20.67 4.56
C THR A 158 -18.00 -20.72 4.59
N ARG A 159 -18.68 -19.80 3.89
CA ARG A 159 -20.15 -19.77 3.85
C ARG A 159 -20.73 -20.94 3.04
N MET A 160 -20.10 -21.29 1.92
CA MET A 160 -20.59 -22.38 1.06
C MET A 160 -20.33 -23.77 1.65
N GLN A 161 -19.30 -23.93 2.48
CA GLN A 161 -19.14 -25.14 3.30
C GLN A 161 -20.34 -25.36 4.23
N SER A 162 -20.96 -24.27 4.75
CA SER A 162 -22.17 -24.36 5.58
C SER A 162 -23.40 -24.84 4.79
N PHE A 163 -23.40 -24.72 3.46
CA PHE A 163 -24.38 -25.34 2.57
C PHE A 163 -24.09 -26.82 2.25
N GLY A 164 -23.09 -27.43 2.90
CA GLY A 164 -22.71 -28.82 2.69
C GLY A 164 -21.95 -29.06 1.37
N MET A 165 -21.34 -28.02 0.80
CA MET A 165 -20.50 -28.17 -0.40
C MET A 165 -19.08 -28.60 -0.05
N LYS A 166 -18.47 -29.41 -0.90
CA LYS A 166 -17.02 -29.57 -0.94
C LYS A 166 -16.43 -28.34 -1.60
N VAL A 167 -15.42 -27.69 -0.99
CA VAL A 167 -14.76 -26.52 -1.55
C VAL A 167 -13.32 -26.86 -1.93
N VAL A 168 -12.96 -26.62 -3.18
CA VAL A 168 -11.61 -26.69 -3.72
C VAL A 168 -11.20 -25.31 -4.24
N ALA A 169 -9.92 -24.97 -4.17
CA ALA A 169 -9.49 -23.67 -4.67
C ALA A 169 -8.14 -23.73 -5.41
N TYR A 170 -7.99 -22.81 -6.36
CA TYR A 170 -6.74 -22.54 -7.06
C TYR A 170 -6.33 -21.09 -6.79
N ASP A 171 -5.14 -20.92 -6.21
CA ASP A 171 -4.48 -19.65 -6.02
C ASP A 171 -2.96 -19.89 -5.92
N PRO A 172 -2.17 -19.50 -6.93
CA PRO A 172 -0.74 -19.78 -6.96
C PRO A 172 0.08 -18.87 -6.03
N TYR A 173 -0.52 -17.80 -5.48
CA TYR A 173 0.18 -16.76 -4.72
C TYR A 173 0.04 -16.88 -3.20
N ILE A 174 -0.75 -17.84 -2.71
CA ILE A 174 -0.98 -18.01 -1.28
C ILE A 174 -0.39 -19.32 -0.76
N THR A 175 0.00 -19.32 0.52
CA THR A 175 0.63 -20.47 1.18
C THR A 175 -0.37 -21.59 1.46
N GLU A 176 0.10 -22.83 1.57
CA GLU A 176 -0.73 -23.99 1.95
C GLU A 176 -1.42 -23.81 3.31
N GLU A 177 -0.79 -23.09 4.24
CA GLU A 177 -1.36 -22.82 5.55
C GLU A 177 -2.69 -22.07 5.45
N ARG A 178 -2.82 -21.16 4.47
CA ARG A 178 -4.05 -20.42 4.25
C ARG A 178 -5.17 -21.35 3.74
N PHE A 179 -4.88 -22.29 2.86
CA PHE A 179 -5.87 -23.30 2.43
C PHE A 179 -6.33 -24.16 3.63
N LYS A 180 -5.39 -24.61 4.45
CA LYS A 180 -5.68 -25.39 5.68
C LYS A 180 -6.52 -24.60 6.68
N LYS A 181 -6.19 -23.29 6.86
CA LYS A 181 -6.93 -22.40 7.77
C LYS A 181 -8.42 -22.32 7.44
N PHE A 182 -8.77 -22.34 6.15
CA PHE A 182 -10.17 -22.25 5.69
C PHE A 182 -10.79 -23.63 5.39
N GLY A 183 -10.06 -24.73 5.62
CA GLY A 183 -10.55 -26.08 5.33
C GLY A 183 -10.84 -26.30 3.85
N VAL A 184 -10.05 -25.69 2.95
CA VAL A 184 -10.20 -25.74 1.51
C VAL A 184 -9.12 -26.64 0.91
N GLU A 185 -9.50 -27.55 -0.01
CA GLU A 185 -8.56 -28.37 -0.74
C GLU A 185 -7.85 -27.56 -1.83
N LYS A 186 -6.52 -27.50 -1.79
CA LYS A 186 -5.71 -26.81 -2.80
C LYS A 186 -5.68 -27.61 -4.11
N LYS A 187 -5.83 -26.91 -5.22
CA LYS A 187 -5.52 -27.45 -6.57
C LYS A 187 -4.28 -26.73 -7.10
N GLU A 188 -3.31 -27.52 -7.57
CA GLU A 188 -2.05 -26.98 -8.10
C GLU A 188 -2.22 -26.39 -9.50
N LYS A 189 -3.26 -26.81 -10.23
CA LYS A 189 -3.57 -26.33 -11.58
C LYS A 189 -5.04 -25.94 -11.70
N LEU A 190 -5.30 -24.88 -12.46
CA LEU A 190 -6.65 -24.42 -12.75
C LEU A 190 -7.50 -25.52 -13.43
N GLU A 191 -6.89 -26.26 -14.35
CA GLU A 191 -7.57 -27.33 -15.07
C GLU A 191 -8.10 -28.43 -14.15
N ASP A 192 -7.40 -28.73 -13.07
CA ASP A 192 -7.84 -29.77 -12.11
C ASP A 192 -9.02 -29.26 -11.26
N LEU A 193 -9.03 -27.97 -10.90
CA LEU A 193 -10.18 -27.33 -10.27
C LEU A 193 -11.40 -27.39 -11.19
N VAL A 194 -11.24 -26.98 -12.45
CA VAL A 194 -12.33 -26.93 -13.42
C VAL A 194 -12.96 -28.31 -13.66
N LYS A 195 -12.14 -29.36 -13.81
CA LYS A 195 -12.62 -30.77 -14.01
C LYS A 195 -13.44 -31.29 -12.84
N GLU A 196 -13.11 -30.87 -11.61
CA GLU A 196 -13.77 -31.38 -10.41
C GLU A 196 -15.02 -30.60 -10.01
N SER A 197 -15.14 -29.36 -10.47
CA SER A 197 -16.15 -28.42 -10.01
C SER A 197 -17.52 -28.61 -10.64
N ASP A 198 -18.56 -28.57 -9.82
CA ASP A 198 -19.96 -28.43 -10.25
C ASP A 198 -20.34 -26.92 -10.35
N PHE A 199 -19.66 -26.10 -9.57
CA PHE A 199 -19.76 -24.62 -9.56
C PHE A 199 -18.37 -24.03 -9.57
N ILE A 200 -18.16 -22.91 -10.27
CA ILE A 200 -16.92 -22.15 -10.30
C ILE A 200 -17.22 -20.71 -9.93
N SER A 201 -16.52 -20.16 -8.96
CA SER A 201 -16.63 -18.76 -8.52
C SER A 201 -15.29 -18.06 -8.63
N ILE A 202 -15.28 -16.88 -9.27
CA ILE A 202 -14.07 -16.13 -9.59
C ILE A 202 -13.87 -14.99 -8.58
N HIS A 203 -12.68 -14.93 -7.98
CA HIS A 203 -12.30 -13.93 -6.96
C HIS A 203 -10.85 -13.44 -7.11
N THR A 204 -10.36 -13.35 -8.36
CA THR A 204 -9.01 -12.85 -8.69
C THR A 204 -9.07 -11.41 -9.20
N PRO A 205 -7.99 -10.61 -9.08
CA PRO A 205 -7.87 -9.34 -9.79
C PRO A 205 -7.76 -9.57 -11.30
N LYS A 206 -8.01 -8.53 -12.09
CA LYS A 206 -7.73 -8.51 -13.53
C LYS A 206 -6.28 -8.12 -13.77
N THR A 207 -5.51 -9.02 -14.34
CA THR A 207 -4.11 -8.85 -14.73
C THR A 207 -3.92 -9.43 -16.13
N GLU A 208 -2.74 -9.28 -16.73
CA GLU A 208 -2.41 -9.96 -17.98
C GLU A 208 -2.53 -11.49 -17.87
N GLU A 209 -2.18 -12.05 -16.71
CA GLU A 209 -2.25 -13.49 -16.43
C GLU A 209 -3.69 -13.99 -16.28
N THR A 210 -4.56 -13.19 -15.64
CA THR A 210 -5.95 -13.59 -15.34
C THR A 210 -6.94 -13.19 -16.42
N PHE A 211 -6.55 -12.35 -17.36
CA PHE A 211 -7.41 -11.99 -18.50
C PHE A 211 -7.64 -13.19 -19.41
N GLY A 212 -8.91 -13.57 -19.60
CA GLY A 212 -9.29 -14.74 -20.41
C GLY A 212 -8.90 -16.10 -19.81
N MET A 213 -8.53 -16.15 -18.53
CA MET A 213 -8.05 -17.40 -17.90
C MET A 213 -9.12 -18.51 -17.86
N ILE A 214 -10.40 -18.16 -17.91
CA ILE A 214 -11.50 -19.12 -18.12
C ILE A 214 -12.01 -18.91 -19.54
N GLY A 215 -11.53 -19.74 -20.44
CA GLY A 215 -11.83 -19.67 -21.87
C GLY A 215 -12.36 -21.02 -22.43
N GLU A 216 -12.31 -21.18 -23.75
CA GLU A 216 -12.79 -22.40 -24.42
C GLU A 216 -12.08 -23.66 -23.93
N LYS A 217 -10.79 -23.57 -23.62
CA LYS A 217 -9.99 -24.70 -23.14
C LYS A 217 -10.52 -25.21 -21.79
N GLU A 218 -10.77 -24.30 -20.89
CA GLU A 218 -11.25 -24.59 -19.53
C GLU A 218 -12.68 -25.11 -19.57
N PHE A 219 -13.58 -24.49 -20.38
CA PHE A 219 -14.94 -25.00 -20.53
C PHE A 219 -15.01 -26.40 -21.14
N LYS A 220 -14.13 -26.76 -22.08
CA LYS A 220 -14.05 -28.13 -22.61
C LYS A 220 -13.64 -29.18 -21.58
N LEU A 221 -12.93 -28.76 -20.52
CA LEU A 221 -12.53 -29.63 -19.42
C LEU A 221 -13.58 -29.73 -18.32
N ALA A 222 -14.51 -28.79 -18.28
CA ALA A 222 -15.51 -28.67 -17.23
C ALA A 222 -16.54 -29.81 -17.26
N LYS A 223 -17.14 -30.10 -16.12
CA LYS A 223 -18.29 -31.00 -16.04
C LYS A 223 -19.45 -30.42 -16.84
N LYS A 224 -20.15 -31.31 -17.58
CA LYS A 224 -21.37 -30.95 -18.26
C LYS A 224 -22.40 -30.44 -17.23
N GLY A 225 -22.93 -29.26 -17.45
CA GLY A 225 -23.89 -28.61 -16.54
C GLY A 225 -23.22 -27.79 -15.43
N VAL A 226 -21.91 -27.50 -15.53
CA VAL A 226 -21.22 -26.60 -14.61
C VAL A 226 -21.91 -25.22 -14.56
N ARG A 227 -21.82 -24.55 -13.42
CA ARG A 227 -22.31 -23.18 -13.24
C ARG A 227 -21.17 -22.27 -12.87
N VAL A 228 -21.18 -21.04 -13.38
CA VAL A 228 -20.08 -20.11 -13.17
C VAL A 228 -20.59 -18.79 -12.58
N VAL A 229 -19.81 -18.20 -11.69
CA VAL A 229 -20.11 -16.88 -11.09
C VAL A 229 -18.87 -15.99 -11.18
N ASN A 230 -19.06 -14.78 -11.67
CA ASN A 230 -18.03 -13.76 -11.71
C ASN A 230 -18.54 -12.43 -11.16
N CYS A 231 -18.12 -12.12 -9.92
CA CYS A 231 -18.29 -10.82 -9.27
C CYS A 231 -16.94 -10.14 -9.02
N ALA A 232 -15.89 -10.53 -9.76
CA ALA A 232 -14.54 -9.99 -9.60
C ALA A 232 -14.28 -8.87 -10.62
N ARG A 233 -13.95 -9.24 -11.86
CA ARG A 233 -13.70 -8.29 -12.97
C ARG A 233 -14.13 -8.87 -14.30
N GLY A 234 -14.65 -8.00 -15.17
CA GLY A 234 -14.94 -8.35 -16.56
C GLY A 234 -13.69 -8.74 -17.34
N GLY A 235 -13.81 -9.73 -18.22
CA GLY A 235 -12.73 -10.25 -19.04
C GLY A 235 -11.90 -11.36 -18.41
N ILE A 236 -12.09 -11.72 -17.13
CA ILE A 236 -11.46 -12.92 -16.54
C ILE A 236 -12.08 -14.18 -17.13
N ILE A 237 -13.40 -14.18 -17.29
CA ILE A 237 -14.10 -15.16 -18.13
C ILE A 237 -14.19 -14.55 -19.54
N CYS A 238 -13.75 -15.29 -20.55
CA CYS A 238 -13.97 -14.90 -21.94
C CYS A 238 -15.46 -15.00 -22.27
N GLU A 239 -16.11 -13.87 -22.55
CA GLU A 239 -17.58 -13.80 -22.78
C GLU A 239 -18.01 -14.64 -23.97
N ASP A 240 -17.28 -14.60 -25.09
CA ASP A 240 -17.57 -15.40 -26.28
C ASP A 240 -17.45 -16.91 -26.00
N ALA A 241 -16.43 -17.31 -25.24
CA ALA A 241 -16.25 -18.71 -24.85
C ALA A 241 -17.39 -19.17 -23.91
N LEU A 242 -17.83 -18.30 -23.00
CA LEU A 242 -18.98 -18.59 -22.12
C LEU A 242 -20.26 -18.76 -22.93
N VAL A 243 -20.57 -17.84 -23.85
CA VAL A 243 -21.74 -17.94 -24.75
C VAL A 243 -21.73 -19.25 -25.53
N LYS A 244 -20.57 -19.64 -26.09
CA LYS A 244 -20.41 -20.89 -26.81
C LYS A 244 -20.65 -22.10 -25.91
N ALA A 245 -20.02 -22.14 -24.71
CA ALA A 245 -20.18 -23.23 -23.76
C ALA A 245 -21.62 -23.37 -23.25
N MET A 246 -22.36 -22.28 -23.14
CA MET A 246 -23.79 -22.30 -22.79
C MET A 246 -24.64 -22.86 -23.91
N LYS A 247 -24.40 -22.45 -25.16
CA LYS A 247 -25.09 -23.00 -26.34
C LYS A 247 -24.84 -24.49 -26.54
N GLU A 248 -23.64 -24.97 -26.20
CA GLU A 248 -23.26 -26.39 -26.24
C GLU A 248 -23.76 -27.19 -25.00
N GLY A 249 -24.37 -26.52 -24.02
CA GLY A 249 -24.88 -27.13 -22.78
C GLY A 249 -23.79 -27.62 -21.83
N ILE A 250 -22.57 -27.16 -21.99
CA ILE A 250 -21.46 -27.41 -21.04
C ILE A 250 -21.72 -26.58 -19.78
N VAL A 251 -21.97 -25.28 -19.94
CA VAL A 251 -22.38 -24.38 -18.85
C VAL A 251 -23.90 -24.32 -18.79
N ALA A 252 -24.48 -24.67 -17.65
CA ALA A 252 -25.94 -24.68 -17.47
C ALA A 252 -26.51 -23.30 -17.14
N SER A 253 -25.78 -22.49 -16.38
CA SER A 253 -26.15 -21.13 -16.03
C SER A 253 -24.93 -20.32 -15.58
N ALA A 254 -25.02 -18.99 -15.67
CA ALA A 254 -24.00 -18.08 -15.17
C ALA A 254 -24.59 -16.96 -14.35
N GLY A 255 -23.85 -16.47 -13.33
CA GLY A 255 -24.11 -15.26 -12.58
C GLY A 255 -22.98 -14.28 -12.80
N ILE A 256 -23.24 -13.18 -13.50
CA ILE A 256 -22.24 -12.22 -13.96
C ILE A 256 -22.58 -10.83 -13.42
N ASP A 257 -21.74 -10.32 -12.53
CA ASP A 257 -21.88 -8.95 -12.00
C ASP A 257 -21.03 -7.93 -12.76
N VAL A 258 -20.08 -8.42 -13.56
CA VAL A 258 -19.06 -7.59 -14.22
C VAL A 258 -18.90 -7.98 -15.67
N LEU A 259 -18.89 -7.00 -16.56
CA LEU A 259 -18.73 -7.18 -18.01
C LEU A 259 -17.42 -6.54 -18.49
N VAL A 260 -17.00 -6.92 -19.69
CA VAL A 260 -15.91 -6.20 -20.38
C VAL A 260 -16.40 -4.81 -20.80
N ASP A 261 -15.55 -3.79 -20.56
CA ASP A 261 -15.79 -2.39 -20.97
C ASP A 261 -17.10 -1.79 -20.39
N GLU A 262 -17.27 -1.88 -19.09
CA GLU A 262 -18.40 -1.27 -18.37
C GLU A 262 -18.45 0.28 -18.49
N PRO A 263 -19.64 0.88 -18.67
CA PRO A 263 -20.96 0.25 -18.79
C PRO A 263 -21.17 -0.39 -20.18
N ASN A 264 -21.67 -1.64 -20.21
CA ASN A 264 -21.86 -2.40 -21.44
C ASN A 264 -23.30 -2.92 -21.57
N THR A 265 -24.03 -2.44 -22.60
CA THR A 265 -25.38 -2.86 -22.92
C THR A 265 -25.44 -3.67 -24.22
N THR A 266 -24.31 -4.08 -24.77
CA THR A 266 -24.16 -4.81 -26.03
C THR A 266 -23.47 -6.15 -25.91
N SER A 267 -23.14 -6.58 -24.68
CA SER A 267 -22.52 -7.89 -24.44
C SER A 267 -23.43 -9.02 -24.97
N PRO A 268 -22.85 -10.02 -25.65
CA PRO A 268 -23.63 -11.17 -26.16
C PRO A 268 -24.22 -12.03 -25.05
N LEU A 269 -23.78 -11.86 -23.81
CA LEU A 269 -24.35 -12.53 -22.64
C LEU A 269 -25.77 -12.06 -22.30
N LEU A 270 -26.14 -10.84 -22.72
CA LEU A 270 -27.49 -10.27 -22.50
C LEU A 270 -28.59 -11.03 -23.23
N ASP A 271 -28.25 -11.74 -24.32
CA ASP A 271 -29.17 -12.52 -25.13
C ASP A 271 -29.33 -13.98 -24.69
N ILE A 272 -28.70 -14.37 -23.55
CA ILE A 272 -28.72 -15.74 -23.04
C ILE A 272 -29.61 -15.85 -21.81
N ASP A 273 -30.71 -16.55 -21.92
CA ASP A 273 -31.74 -16.68 -20.86
C ASP A 273 -31.24 -17.18 -19.51
N ASN A 274 -30.26 -18.07 -19.52
CA ASN A 274 -29.71 -18.69 -18.30
C ASN A 274 -28.51 -17.90 -17.72
N VAL A 275 -28.26 -16.68 -18.16
CA VAL A 275 -27.32 -15.75 -17.56
C VAL A 275 -28.06 -14.74 -16.68
N ILE A 276 -27.68 -14.63 -15.43
CA ILE A 276 -28.14 -13.57 -14.52
C ILE A 276 -27.06 -12.50 -14.56
N ILE A 277 -27.44 -11.28 -14.98
CA ILE A 277 -26.50 -10.16 -15.08
C ILE A 277 -26.96 -9.07 -14.13
N THR A 278 -26.01 -8.52 -13.36
CA THR A 278 -26.21 -7.37 -12.48
C THR A 278 -25.21 -6.26 -12.84
N PRO A 279 -25.56 -4.98 -12.70
CA PRO A 279 -24.74 -3.86 -13.15
C PRO A 279 -23.66 -3.48 -12.10
N HIS A 280 -22.73 -4.41 -11.80
CA HIS A 280 -21.59 -4.24 -10.89
C HIS A 280 -22.03 -3.85 -9.46
N LEU A 281 -22.91 -4.64 -8.87
CA LEU A 281 -23.51 -4.41 -7.54
C LEU A 281 -22.73 -5.03 -6.38
N GLY A 282 -21.65 -5.76 -6.62
CA GLY A 282 -20.90 -6.50 -5.59
C GLY A 282 -20.51 -5.67 -4.37
N ALA A 283 -20.29 -4.36 -4.52
CA ALA A 283 -19.97 -3.43 -3.44
C ALA A 283 -21.11 -2.46 -3.09
N ASP A 284 -22.31 -2.63 -3.69
CA ASP A 284 -23.40 -1.65 -3.56
C ASP A 284 -24.39 -2.04 -2.47
N THR A 285 -23.93 -2.00 -1.22
CA THR A 285 -24.75 -2.11 0.00
C THR A 285 -24.55 -0.88 0.86
N VAL A 286 -25.54 -0.58 1.72
CA VAL A 286 -25.46 0.58 2.65
C VAL A 286 -24.20 0.50 3.50
N GLU A 287 -23.95 -0.65 4.09
CA GLU A 287 -22.80 -0.89 4.96
C GLU A 287 -21.47 -0.75 4.21
N ALA A 288 -21.36 -1.30 2.99
CA ALA A 288 -20.14 -1.17 2.19
C ALA A 288 -19.88 0.28 1.78
N GLN A 289 -20.93 1.02 1.35
CA GLN A 289 -20.79 2.42 0.95
C GLN A 289 -20.39 3.31 2.14
N ASP A 290 -20.97 3.10 3.33
CA ASP A 290 -20.57 3.79 4.55
C ASP A 290 -19.12 3.48 4.92
N ASN A 291 -18.75 2.21 4.96
CA ASN A 291 -17.38 1.77 5.29
C ASN A 291 -16.35 2.30 4.29
N VAL A 292 -16.66 2.24 2.99
CA VAL A 292 -15.81 2.80 1.92
C VAL A 292 -15.61 4.30 2.12
N GLY A 293 -16.69 5.05 2.40
CA GLY A 293 -16.64 6.50 2.59
C GLY A 293 -15.78 6.91 3.79
N VAL A 294 -16.00 6.27 4.92
CA VAL A 294 -15.25 6.57 6.16
C VAL A 294 -13.79 6.14 6.04
N THR A 295 -13.52 4.94 5.52
CA THR A 295 -12.15 4.43 5.36
C THR A 295 -11.35 5.33 4.43
N ILE A 296 -11.89 5.68 3.24
CA ILE A 296 -11.14 6.52 2.29
C ILE A 296 -10.87 7.92 2.85
N ALA A 297 -11.79 8.47 3.64
CA ALA A 297 -11.58 9.75 4.31
C ALA A 297 -10.39 9.69 5.27
N HIS A 298 -10.31 8.66 6.11
CA HIS A 298 -9.18 8.46 7.03
C HIS A 298 -7.86 8.28 6.28
N GLU A 299 -7.81 7.40 5.27
CA GLU A 299 -6.61 7.16 4.47
C GLU A 299 -6.10 8.45 3.79
N VAL A 300 -7.01 9.23 3.18
CA VAL A 300 -6.64 10.50 2.53
C VAL A 300 -6.10 11.51 3.54
N VAL A 301 -6.72 11.64 4.71
CA VAL A 301 -6.29 12.57 5.76
C VAL A 301 -4.93 12.20 6.31
N SER A 302 -4.70 10.92 6.64
CA SER A 302 -3.41 10.42 7.13
C SER A 302 -2.31 10.60 6.08
N ALA A 303 -2.58 10.25 4.82
CA ALA A 303 -1.64 10.45 3.72
C ALA A 303 -1.29 11.95 3.52
N LEU A 304 -2.26 12.85 3.62
CA LEU A 304 -2.03 14.30 3.53
C LEU A 304 -1.17 14.84 4.68
N LYS A 305 -1.27 14.25 5.88
CA LYS A 305 -0.42 14.58 7.03
C LYS A 305 1.00 14.02 6.91
N GLY A 306 1.26 13.19 5.88
CA GLY A 306 2.56 12.55 5.66
C GLY A 306 2.77 11.29 6.49
N GLU A 307 1.70 10.78 7.11
CA GLU A 307 1.71 9.50 7.83
C GLU A 307 1.78 8.33 6.85
N MET A 308 2.36 7.21 7.28
CA MET A 308 2.29 5.96 6.52
C MET A 308 0.86 5.42 6.59
N VAL A 309 0.30 5.04 5.45
CA VAL A 309 -1.07 4.53 5.36
C VAL A 309 -1.09 3.08 4.88
N PRO A 310 -1.82 2.19 5.58
CA PRO A 310 -1.78 0.74 5.30
C PRO A 310 -2.39 0.36 3.95
N ASN A 311 -3.33 1.15 3.45
CA ASN A 311 -4.01 0.91 2.17
C ASN A 311 -3.44 1.72 1.01
N ALA A 312 -2.18 2.17 1.11
CA ALA A 312 -1.49 2.78 -0.03
C ALA A 312 -1.17 1.70 -1.09
N VAL A 313 -1.64 1.92 -2.31
CA VAL A 313 -1.50 0.94 -3.40
C VAL A 313 -0.10 0.96 -4.01
N ASN A 314 0.56 2.10 -3.98
CA ASN A 314 1.92 2.29 -4.50
C ASN A 314 3.00 2.32 -3.41
N LEU A 315 2.72 1.67 -2.29
CA LEU A 315 3.68 1.37 -1.21
C LEU A 315 3.63 -0.13 -0.88
N PRO A 316 4.64 -0.69 -0.20
CA PRO A 316 4.57 -2.05 0.32
C PRO A 316 3.35 -2.23 1.23
N THR A 317 2.68 -3.36 1.09
CA THR A 317 1.46 -3.64 1.87
C THR A 317 1.80 -3.88 3.34
N LEU A 318 1.18 -3.12 4.23
CA LEU A 318 1.28 -3.28 5.68
C LEU A 318 -0.08 -3.58 6.29
N HIS A 319 -0.11 -4.42 7.32
CA HIS A 319 -1.30 -4.52 8.16
C HIS A 319 -1.30 -3.46 9.26
N HIS A 320 -2.47 -3.03 9.73
CA HIS A 320 -2.59 -1.98 10.75
C HIS A 320 -1.74 -2.24 12.00
N HIS A 321 -1.71 -3.49 12.50
CA HIS A 321 -0.92 -3.86 13.68
C HIS A 321 0.60 -3.85 13.44
N GLU A 322 1.05 -4.04 12.19
CA GLU A 322 2.45 -3.92 11.80
C GLU A 322 2.88 -2.46 11.78
N LEU A 323 2.02 -1.57 11.27
CA LEU A 323 2.30 -0.16 11.19
C LEU A 323 2.59 0.46 12.56
N GLU A 324 1.77 0.13 13.58
CA GLU A 324 2.01 0.60 14.96
C GLU A 324 3.38 0.14 15.50
N SER A 325 3.80 -1.07 15.18
CA SER A 325 5.09 -1.62 15.62
C SER A 325 6.28 -1.04 14.85
N LEU A 326 6.06 -0.60 13.61
CA LEU A 326 7.09 -0.05 12.72
C LEU A 326 7.27 1.47 12.89
N GLN A 327 6.30 2.20 13.43
CA GLN A 327 6.29 3.66 13.48
C GLN A 327 7.61 4.24 14.04
N SER A 328 8.09 3.74 15.17
CA SER A 328 9.35 4.21 15.77
C SER A 328 10.58 3.91 14.91
N TYR A 329 10.55 2.80 14.14
CA TYR A 329 11.63 2.46 13.21
C TYR A 329 11.59 3.34 11.96
N LEU A 330 10.41 3.76 11.50
CA LEU A 330 10.27 4.69 10.38
C LEU A 330 10.85 6.05 10.74
N GLU A 331 10.48 6.59 11.92
CA GLU A 331 11.01 7.84 12.45
C GLU A 331 12.54 7.79 12.61
N LEU A 332 13.06 6.69 13.18
CA LEU A 332 14.50 6.48 13.29
C LEU A 332 15.16 6.40 11.91
N GLY A 333 14.57 5.69 10.96
CA GLY A 333 15.06 5.56 9.59
C GLY A 333 15.21 6.93 8.90
N GLU A 334 14.21 7.80 9.00
CA GLU A 334 14.29 9.17 8.47
C GLU A 334 15.42 9.96 9.11
N VAL A 335 15.59 9.85 10.42
CA VAL A 335 16.69 10.52 11.15
C VAL A 335 18.05 10.03 10.63
N LEU A 336 18.26 8.70 10.55
CA LEU A 336 19.52 8.13 10.06
C LEU A 336 19.83 8.60 8.63
N GLY A 337 18.82 8.68 7.76
CA GLY A 337 18.98 9.21 6.41
C GLY A 337 19.36 10.70 6.38
N LYS A 338 18.68 11.53 7.17
CA LYS A 338 18.94 12.99 7.26
C LYS A 338 20.33 13.33 7.74
N LEU A 339 20.94 12.48 8.58
CA LEU A 339 22.28 12.71 9.09
C LEU A 339 23.34 12.77 8.00
N TYR A 340 23.21 12.00 6.93
CA TYR A 340 24.22 11.94 5.88
C TYR A 340 24.55 13.33 5.29
N HIS A 341 23.56 14.03 4.76
CA HIS A 341 23.79 15.32 4.10
C HIS A 341 24.18 16.45 5.04
N GLN A 342 23.94 16.29 6.32
CA GLN A 342 24.31 17.29 7.32
C GLN A 342 25.73 17.04 7.87
N LEU A 343 26.20 15.79 7.85
CA LEU A 343 27.54 15.41 8.27
C LEU A 343 28.51 15.28 7.08
N GLU A 344 28.01 14.79 5.94
CA GLU A 344 28.76 14.57 4.71
C GLU A 344 27.97 15.09 3.49
N ARG A 345 28.66 15.34 2.36
CA ARG A 345 27.98 15.91 1.17
C ARG A 345 28.45 15.31 -0.15
N ASP A 346 29.14 14.17 -0.09
CA ASP A 346 29.68 13.53 -1.29
C ASP A 346 28.60 12.84 -2.12
N ALA A 347 28.87 12.62 -3.42
CA ALA A 347 27.93 11.92 -4.30
C ALA A 347 27.80 10.44 -3.91
N ILE A 348 26.56 9.99 -3.71
CA ILE A 348 26.23 8.63 -3.29
C ILE A 348 26.29 7.69 -4.49
N GLN A 349 26.96 6.55 -4.35
CA GLN A 349 26.95 5.45 -5.32
C GLN A 349 26.08 4.28 -4.86
N LYS A 350 26.09 3.97 -3.55
CA LYS A 350 25.36 2.84 -2.97
C LYS A 350 24.88 3.17 -1.56
N ILE A 351 23.70 2.68 -1.22
CA ILE A 351 23.15 2.69 0.14
C ILE A 351 22.92 1.25 0.54
N GLU A 352 23.59 0.81 1.62
CA GLU A 352 23.39 -0.52 2.21
C GLU A 352 22.69 -0.36 3.55
N VAL A 353 21.59 -1.05 3.73
CA VAL A 353 20.85 -1.08 4.99
C VAL A 353 20.92 -2.49 5.57
N ILE A 354 21.45 -2.58 6.79
CA ILE A 354 21.64 -3.84 7.50
C ILE A 354 20.71 -3.86 8.71
N TYR A 355 19.82 -4.82 8.72
CA TYR A 355 18.85 -5.04 9.80
C TYR A 355 19.29 -6.22 10.67
N SER A 356 19.48 -5.99 11.97
CA SER A 356 19.93 -7.02 12.90
C SER A 356 18.95 -7.17 14.06
N GLY A 357 18.64 -8.41 14.44
CA GLY A 357 17.75 -8.74 15.55
C GLY A 357 16.27 -8.73 15.16
N ALA A 358 15.37 -8.44 16.10
CA ALA A 358 13.93 -8.55 15.90
C ALA A 358 13.39 -7.66 14.77
N VAL A 359 14.03 -6.53 14.47
CA VAL A 359 13.68 -5.69 13.33
C VAL A 359 13.88 -6.40 11.98
N ALA A 360 14.77 -7.36 11.89
CA ALA A 360 15.00 -8.13 10.67
C ALA A 360 13.83 -9.06 10.31
N GLU A 361 12.99 -9.41 11.27
CA GLU A 361 11.79 -10.23 11.07
C GLU A 361 10.57 -9.41 10.61
N MET A 362 10.69 -8.06 10.63
CA MET A 362 9.63 -7.15 10.23
C MET A 362 9.66 -6.88 8.72
N GLU A 363 8.68 -6.11 8.22
CA GLU A 363 8.68 -5.60 6.84
C GLU A 363 9.69 -4.44 6.69
N THR A 364 10.94 -4.82 6.43
CA THR A 364 12.09 -3.90 6.39
C THR A 364 12.08 -2.94 5.21
N SER A 365 11.38 -3.28 4.13
CA SER A 365 11.33 -2.46 2.92
C SER A 365 10.80 -1.05 3.19
N VAL A 366 9.80 -0.91 4.07
CA VAL A 366 9.25 0.40 4.44
C VAL A 366 10.22 1.24 5.29
N ILE A 367 11.05 0.59 6.11
CA ILE A 367 12.10 1.28 6.90
C ILE A 367 13.19 1.78 5.92
N THR A 368 13.54 0.99 4.92
CA THR A 368 14.46 1.43 3.85
C THR A 368 13.88 2.65 3.12
N LEU A 369 12.58 2.67 2.80
CA LEU A 369 11.94 3.85 2.20
C LEU A 369 12.03 5.08 3.09
N ALA A 370 11.88 4.93 4.42
CA ALA A 370 12.06 6.02 5.38
C ALA A 370 13.50 6.56 5.37
N ILE A 371 14.50 5.68 5.34
CA ILE A 371 15.91 6.05 5.22
C ILE A 371 16.16 6.81 3.93
N LEU A 372 15.68 6.31 2.78
CA LEU A 372 15.83 6.96 1.49
C LEU A 372 15.15 8.32 1.44
N LYS A 373 13.94 8.43 2.01
CA LYS A 373 13.26 9.73 2.19
C LYS A 373 14.15 10.69 2.96
N GLY A 374 14.68 10.27 4.12
CA GLY A 374 15.60 11.08 4.91
C GLY A 374 16.86 11.50 4.17
N VAL A 375 17.43 10.61 3.34
CA VAL A 375 18.61 10.92 2.50
C VAL A 375 18.29 11.96 1.44
N PHE A 376 17.15 11.87 0.75
CA PHE A 376 16.88 12.71 -0.42
C PHE A 376 16.12 14.01 -0.11
N GLU A 377 15.28 14.04 0.92
CA GLU A 377 14.48 15.20 1.29
C GLU A 377 15.30 16.48 1.50
N PRO A 378 16.48 16.47 2.16
CA PRO A 378 17.26 17.68 2.38
C PRO A 378 17.89 18.30 1.12
N ILE A 379 18.03 17.53 0.03
CA ILE A 379 18.79 17.93 -1.17
C ILE A 379 17.92 18.20 -2.39
N LEU A 380 16.70 17.66 -2.41
CA LEU A 380 15.80 17.82 -3.54
C LEU A 380 14.80 18.94 -3.29
N LYS A 381 14.66 19.81 -4.30
CA LYS A 381 13.57 20.79 -4.34
C LYS A 381 12.23 20.15 -4.68
N GLU A 382 12.28 18.97 -5.30
CA GLU A 382 11.13 18.17 -5.64
C GLU A 382 10.60 17.46 -4.38
N ARG A 383 9.33 17.13 -4.41
CA ARG A 383 8.70 16.42 -3.31
C ARG A 383 9.26 15.02 -3.18
N VAL A 384 9.86 14.71 -2.04
CA VAL A 384 10.31 13.37 -1.66
C VAL A 384 9.38 12.78 -0.61
N ASN A 385 8.96 11.54 -0.81
CA ASN A 385 8.18 10.79 0.17
C ASN A 385 8.44 9.28 0.03
N TYR A 386 7.73 8.47 0.79
CA TYR A 386 7.89 7.00 0.78
C TYR A 386 7.61 6.38 -0.60
N VAL A 387 6.72 6.98 -1.40
CA VAL A 387 6.32 6.43 -2.71
C VAL A 387 7.41 6.57 -3.76
N ASN A 388 8.08 7.73 -3.83
CA ASN A 388 9.04 8.01 -4.88
C ASN A 388 10.51 7.89 -4.46
N ALA A 389 10.82 7.71 -3.18
CA ALA A 389 12.20 7.68 -2.68
C ALA A 389 13.06 6.59 -3.35
N SER A 390 12.52 5.38 -3.53
CA SER A 390 13.20 4.28 -4.24
C SER A 390 13.41 4.58 -5.73
N LEU A 391 12.41 5.17 -6.39
CA LEU A 391 12.51 5.57 -7.80
C LEU A 391 13.56 6.69 -7.99
N ILE A 392 13.63 7.63 -7.06
CA ILE A 392 14.66 8.70 -7.06
C ILE A 392 16.05 8.09 -6.96
N ALA A 393 16.28 7.12 -6.06
CA ALA A 393 17.55 6.40 -5.96
C ALA A 393 17.92 5.75 -7.29
N LYS A 394 16.99 4.99 -7.88
CA LYS A 394 17.17 4.30 -9.17
C LYS A 394 17.50 5.27 -10.31
N ASN A 395 16.76 6.37 -10.44
CA ASN A 395 16.96 7.38 -11.48
C ASN A 395 18.31 8.09 -11.35
N ARG A 396 18.87 8.17 -10.15
CA ARG A 396 20.19 8.73 -9.87
C ARG A 396 21.33 7.71 -9.99
N GLY A 397 21.02 6.47 -10.37
CA GLY A 397 22.01 5.39 -10.47
C GLY A 397 22.54 4.91 -9.12
N ILE A 398 21.84 5.19 -8.03
CA ILE A 398 22.20 4.77 -6.67
C ILE A 398 21.70 3.35 -6.44
N SER A 399 22.61 2.42 -6.15
CA SER A 399 22.27 1.05 -5.77
C SER A 399 21.79 1.02 -4.33
N VAL A 400 20.64 0.43 -4.07
CA VAL A 400 20.09 0.22 -2.72
C VAL A 400 20.10 -1.27 -2.41
N VAL A 401 20.71 -1.68 -1.31
CA VAL A 401 20.85 -3.08 -0.90
C VAL A 401 20.38 -3.23 0.54
N GLU A 402 19.49 -4.17 0.77
CA GLU A 402 19.08 -4.59 2.12
C GLU A 402 19.73 -5.92 2.48
N SER A 403 20.14 -6.06 3.72
CA SER A 403 20.59 -7.32 4.29
C SER A 403 20.05 -7.52 5.70
N LYS A 404 19.81 -8.77 6.05
CA LYS A 404 19.31 -9.19 7.36
C LYS A 404 20.35 -10.07 8.03
N GLU A 405 20.67 -9.77 9.27
CA GLU A 405 21.66 -10.50 10.06
C GLU A 405 21.02 -11.05 11.33
N THR A 406 21.44 -12.21 11.74
CA THR A 406 21.17 -12.72 13.09
C THR A 406 21.93 -11.88 14.12
N VAL A 407 21.35 -11.72 15.32
CA VAL A 407 21.89 -10.85 16.38
C VAL A 407 23.37 -11.12 16.64
N ASN A 408 24.21 -10.14 16.32
CA ASN A 408 25.62 -10.13 16.71
C ASN A 408 25.91 -8.75 17.33
N GLY A 409 25.87 -8.64 18.65
CA GLY A 409 26.21 -7.40 19.32
C GLY A 409 25.38 -7.08 20.56
N ASN A 410 25.59 -5.87 21.09
CA ASN A 410 25.02 -5.39 22.34
C ASN A 410 23.54 -4.96 22.27
N TYR A 411 22.91 -4.97 21.08
CA TYR A 411 21.56 -4.46 20.87
C TYR A 411 20.62 -5.57 20.40
N MET A 412 19.43 -5.64 20.97
CA MET A 412 18.37 -6.57 20.54
C MET A 412 17.87 -6.28 19.12
N ASN A 413 17.97 -5.01 18.71
CA ASN A 413 17.61 -4.50 17.39
C ASN A 413 18.65 -3.48 16.96
N LYS A 414 19.08 -3.51 15.71
CA LYS A 414 19.96 -2.49 15.16
C LYS A 414 19.66 -2.27 13.67
N ILE A 415 19.59 -1.03 13.27
CA ILE A 415 19.56 -0.61 11.87
C ILE A 415 20.89 0.08 11.61
N ARG A 416 21.68 -0.44 10.68
CA ARG A 416 22.92 0.18 10.22
C ARG A 416 22.76 0.61 8.77
N VAL A 417 23.13 1.84 8.46
CA VAL A 417 23.11 2.42 7.12
C VAL A 417 24.54 2.76 6.72
N ASN A 418 25.01 2.13 5.65
CA ASN A 418 26.29 2.41 5.02
C ASN A 418 26.01 3.16 3.71
N ILE A 419 26.48 4.40 3.60
CA ILE A 419 26.39 5.21 2.39
C ILE A 419 27.76 5.26 1.76
N VAL A 420 27.89 4.58 0.63
CA VAL A 420 29.15 4.43 -0.11
C VAL A 420 29.24 5.52 -1.16
N THR A 421 30.31 6.27 -1.12
CA THR A 421 30.72 7.27 -2.11
C THR A 421 31.94 6.76 -2.90
N LYS A 422 32.48 7.57 -3.77
CA LYS A 422 33.68 7.20 -4.54
C LYS A 422 34.89 6.93 -3.63
N ASP A 423 35.06 7.72 -2.58
CA ASP A 423 36.31 7.78 -1.82
C ASP A 423 36.19 7.20 -0.39
N LYS A 424 34.97 7.09 0.12
CA LYS A 424 34.73 6.65 1.52
C LYS A 424 33.35 6.05 1.70
N THR A 425 33.16 5.43 2.86
CA THR A 425 31.85 4.97 3.35
C THR A 425 31.49 5.74 4.61
N PHE A 426 30.32 6.37 4.61
CA PHE A 426 29.70 6.94 5.79
C PHE A 426 28.83 5.87 6.44
N THR A 427 29.01 5.65 7.73
CA THR A 427 28.25 4.68 8.50
C THR A 427 27.47 5.36 9.61
N VAL A 428 26.19 5.05 9.72
CA VAL A 428 25.37 5.46 10.86
C VAL A 428 24.49 4.29 11.30
N ALA A 429 24.30 4.14 12.61
CA ALA A 429 23.39 3.13 13.12
C ALA A 429 22.52 3.63 14.26
N GLY A 430 21.33 3.05 14.35
CA GLY A 430 20.38 3.34 15.40
C GLY A 430 19.67 2.09 15.92
N THR A 431 19.02 2.24 17.05
CA THR A 431 18.23 1.20 17.71
C THR A 431 16.99 1.81 18.36
N ILE A 432 16.02 0.97 18.71
CA ILE A 432 14.85 1.35 19.52
C ILE A 432 14.92 0.62 20.86
N PHE A 433 14.91 1.38 21.95
CA PHE A 433 14.75 0.87 23.30
C PHE A 433 13.28 0.93 23.72
N ALA A 434 12.85 -0.01 24.55
CA ALA A 434 11.53 -0.01 25.20
C ALA A 434 10.34 0.33 24.26
N LYS A 435 10.37 -0.10 23.01
CA LYS A 435 9.35 0.08 21.93
C LYS A 435 9.30 1.47 21.28
N LYS A 436 9.76 2.55 21.92
CA LYS A 436 9.60 3.92 21.39
C LYS A 436 10.85 4.80 21.46
N ASP A 437 11.83 4.43 22.27
CA ASP A 437 12.98 5.29 22.52
C ASP A 437 14.04 5.11 21.46
N ALA A 438 14.00 5.92 20.42
CA ALA A 438 14.99 5.94 19.36
C ALA A 438 16.37 6.42 19.86
N ARG A 439 17.44 5.76 19.44
CA ARG A 439 18.83 6.12 19.73
C ARG A 439 19.68 6.04 18.47
N ILE A 440 20.55 7.04 18.30
CA ILE A 440 21.70 6.95 17.40
C ILE A 440 22.81 6.29 18.20
N VAL A 441 23.28 5.13 17.74
CA VAL A 441 24.25 4.33 18.49
C VAL A 441 25.63 4.23 17.84
N GLU A 442 25.76 4.67 16.57
CA GLU A 442 27.04 4.67 15.87
C GLU A 442 27.07 5.75 14.80
N VAL A 443 28.18 6.47 14.67
CA VAL A 443 28.49 7.37 13.55
C VAL A 443 29.96 7.17 13.17
N ASN A 444 30.23 6.71 11.93
CA ASN A 444 31.57 6.47 11.39
C ASN A 444 32.51 5.65 12.32
N GLY A 445 31.92 4.61 12.97
CA GLY A 445 32.65 3.74 13.88
C GLY A 445 32.84 4.28 15.30
N PHE A 446 32.33 5.47 15.61
CA PHE A 446 32.23 5.99 16.97
C PHE A 446 30.91 5.57 17.59
N GLU A 447 30.98 4.94 18.78
CA GLU A 447 29.80 4.45 19.50
C GLU A 447 29.18 5.55 20.37
N PHE A 448 27.85 5.61 20.40
CA PHE A 448 27.06 6.60 21.13
C PHE A 448 25.80 5.98 21.75
N ASP A 449 25.10 6.77 22.56
CA ASP A 449 23.73 6.52 23.03
C ASP A 449 22.98 7.87 23.05
N VAL A 450 22.66 8.39 21.85
CA VAL A 450 22.08 9.73 21.69
C VAL A 450 20.62 9.64 21.32
N ILE A 451 19.76 10.33 22.09
CA ILE A 451 18.36 10.59 21.69
C ILE A 451 18.38 11.63 20.56
N PRO A 452 17.80 11.32 19.38
CA PRO A 452 17.63 12.33 18.34
C PRO A 452 16.82 13.53 18.84
N MET A 453 17.36 14.73 18.68
CA MET A 453 16.73 15.98 19.07
C MET A 453 16.69 16.93 17.86
N PRO A 454 15.78 17.91 17.84
CA PRO A 454 15.65 18.86 16.72
C PRO A 454 16.95 19.59 16.38
N TYR A 455 17.81 19.85 17.37
CA TYR A 455 19.08 20.55 17.20
C TYR A 455 20.21 19.76 17.82
N MET A 456 21.23 19.46 17.02
CA MET A 456 22.38 18.69 17.47
C MET A 456 23.67 19.25 16.88
N LEU A 457 24.79 19.02 17.56
CA LEU A 457 26.13 19.33 17.09
C LEU A 457 26.97 18.06 17.07
N VAL A 458 27.68 17.83 15.98
CA VAL A 458 28.64 16.73 15.85
C VAL A 458 30.00 17.30 15.52
N ALA A 459 30.95 17.13 16.44
CA ALA A 459 32.30 17.64 16.30
C ALA A 459 33.34 16.52 16.31
N ASN A 460 34.15 16.45 15.28
CA ASN A 460 35.35 15.61 15.28
C ASN A 460 36.54 16.41 15.78
N ASN A 461 37.32 15.85 16.69
CA ASN A 461 38.46 16.53 17.27
C ASN A 461 39.61 15.56 17.57
N HIS A 462 40.84 16.11 17.70
CA HIS A 462 41.92 15.38 18.28
C HIS A 462 41.66 15.07 19.75
N ASP A 463 41.92 13.83 20.17
CA ASP A 463 41.69 13.39 21.56
C ASP A 463 42.77 13.98 22.47
N LYS A 464 42.51 15.20 22.96
CA LYS A 464 43.41 15.92 23.88
C LYS A 464 42.64 16.60 25.01
N PRO A 465 43.30 16.83 26.19
CA PRO A 465 42.67 17.51 27.32
C PRO A 465 42.17 18.93 26.95
N GLY A 466 41.06 19.35 27.56
CA GLY A 466 40.50 20.70 27.41
C GLY A 466 39.46 20.88 26.31
N MET A 467 39.31 19.92 25.40
CA MET A 467 38.36 20.07 24.27
C MET A 467 36.90 20.27 24.71
N ILE A 468 36.45 19.47 25.68
CA ILE A 468 35.07 19.57 26.23
C ILE A 468 34.87 20.93 26.92
N GLY A 469 35.85 21.39 27.69
CA GLY A 469 35.77 22.69 28.38
C GLY A 469 35.66 23.87 27.43
N GLN A 470 36.48 23.89 26.37
CA GLN A 470 36.44 24.96 25.36
C GLN A 470 35.11 24.96 24.61
N MET A 471 34.61 23.80 24.23
CA MET A 471 33.31 23.64 23.58
C MET A 471 32.17 24.18 24.46
N GLY A 472 32.10 23.72 25.70
CA GLY A 472 31.08 24.12 26.66
C GLY A 472 31.12 25.62 26.99
N THR A 473 32.32 26.19 27.19
CA THR A 473 32.51 27.62 27.48
C THR A 473 32.01 28.47 26.30
N LEU A 474 32.35 28.10 25.07
CA LEU A 474 31.97 28.86 23.88
C LEU A 474 30.47 28.80 23.62
N LEU A 475 29.84 27.63 23.76
CA LEU A 475 28.39 27.48 23.63
C LEU A 475 27.65 28.29 24.70
N GLY A 476 28.11 28.22 25.97
CA GLY A 476 27.55 29.01 27.09
C GLY A 476 27.68 30.50 26.86
N ALA A 477 28.83 31.01 26.40
CA ALA A 477 29.05 32.40 26.04
C ALA A 477 28.12 32.85 24.89
N SER A 478 27.78 31.93 23.98
CA SER A 478 26.82 32.15 22.89
C SER A 478 25.36 31.94 23.30
N LYS A 479 25.07 31.74 24.60
CA LYS A 479 23.74 31.49 25.18
C LYS A 479 23.04 30.22 24.61
N VAL A 480 23.81 29.26 24.17
CA VAL A 480 23.32 27.94 23.73
C VAL A 480 23.42 26.96 24.90
N ASN A 481 22.28 26.44 25.35
CA ASN A 481 22.25 25.43 26.41
C ASN A 481 22.49 24.04 25.82
N ILE A 482 23.35 23.25 26.48
CA ILE A 482 23.65 21.86 26.14
C ILE A 482 22.72 20.97 26.97
N ALA A 483 21.83 20.23 26.30
CA ALA A 483 20.94 19.28 26.97
C ALA A 483 21.69 17.98 27.31
N THR A 484 22.44 17.42 26.34
CA THR A 484 23.32 16.27 26.57
C THR A 484 24.63 16.43 25.79
N MET A 485 25.71 15.80 26.29
CA MET A 485 26.97 15.69 25.57
C MET A 485 27.55 14.30 25.77
N GLN A 486 27.91 13.68 24.68
CA GLN A 486 28.63 12.40 24.69
C GLN A 486 29.93 12.50 23.91
N VAL A 487 30.97 11.79 24.34
CA VAL A 487 32.25 11.77 23.67
C VAL A 487 32.66 10.32 23.46
N SER A 488 32.80 9.93 22.20
CA SER A 488 33.35 8.65 21.80
C SER A 488 34.78 8.81 21.30
N ARG A 489 35.65 7.85 21.60
CA ARG A 489 37.10 7.94 21.37
C ARG A 489 37.58 6.82 20.48
N ASN A 490 38.38 7.16 19.49
CA ASN A 490 39.12 6.20 18.69
C ASN A 490 40.59 6.24 19.11
N PHE A 491 40.97 5.34 20.02
CA PHE A 491 42.31 5.30 20.59
C PHE A 491 43.41 5.05 19.55
N LYS A 492 43.11 4.34 18.43
CA LYS A 492 44.09 4.07 17.38
C LYS A 492 44.39 5.32 16.55
N ALA A 493 43.36 6.08 16.23
CA ALA A 493 43.50 7.31 15.44
C ALA A 493 43.86 8.53 16.30
N LYS A 494 43.80 8.44 17.63
CA LYS A 494 43.90 9.58 18.55
C LYS A 494 42.88 10.69 18.26
N GLU A 495 41.71 10.30 17.86
CA GLU A 495 40.56 11.16 17.52
C GLU A 495 39.40 10.87 18.44
N ALA A 496 38.59 11.86 18.66
CA ALA A 496 37.32 11.76 19.36
C ALA A 496 36.19 12.41 18.54
N MET A 497 34.99 11.93 18.75
CA MET A 497 33.79 12.56 18.24
C MET A 497 32.91 12.99 19.42
N MET A 498 32.54 14.24 19.46
CA MET A 498 31.57 14.80 20.41
C MET A 498 30.23 14.90 19.75
N PHE A 499 29.20 14.36 20.38
CA PHE A 499 27.81 14.46 19.97
C PHE A 499 27.03 15.23 21.06
N LEU A 500 26.50 16.40 20.71
CA LEU A 500 25.76 17.25 21.62
C LEU A 500 24.32 17.43 21.14
N THR A 501 23.37 17.43 22.08
CA THR A 501 22.03 17.93 21.83
C THR A 501 21.90 19.30 22.48
N VAL A 502 21.27 20.25 21.79
CA VAL A 502 21.11 21.65 22.24
C VAL A 502 19.66 22.10 22.14
N ASP A 503 19.28 23.07 22.98
CA ASP A 503 17.89 23.52 23.10
C ASP A 503 17.46 24.51 22.01
N SER A 504 18.41 25.05 21.25
CA SER A 504 18.15 26.07 20.24
C SER A 504 19.09 25.99 19.05
N GLU A 505 18.71 26.64 17.96
CA GLU A 505 19.54 26.76 16.76
C GLU A 505 20.87 27.49 17.08
N VAL A 506 21.97 26.97 16.56
CA VAL A 506 23.30 27.53 16.77
C VAL A 506 23.66 28.46 15.60
N ALA A 507 23.97 29.71 15.91
CA ALA A 507 24.35 30.71 14.91
C ALA A 507 25.62 30.32 14.15
N LYS A 508 25.69 30.67 12.87
CA LYS A 508 26.87 30.38 12.02
C LYS A 508 28.18 30.95 12.59
N GLU A 509 28.10 32.11 13.22
CA GLU A 509 29.23 32.77 13.88
C GLU A 509 29.79 31.87 15.01
N THR A 510 28.90 31.30 15.81
CA THR A 510 29.27 30.38 16.89
C THR A 510 29.89 29.10 16.33
N LEU A 511 29.34 28.54 15.26
CA LEU A 511 29.90 27.36 14.58
C LEU A 511 31.32 27.66 14.04
N ASN A 512 31.52 28.83 13.46
CA ASN A 512 32.84 29.26 12.99
C ASN A 512 33.84 29.42 14.14
N LEU A 513 33.42 29.99 15.27
CA LEU A 513 34.27 30.09 16.46
C LEU A 513 34.66 28.72 17.00
N ILE A 514 33.72 27.78 17.04
CA ILE A 514 34.01 26.39 17.44
C ILE A 514 34.98 25.73 16.48
N GLY A 515 34.76 25.90 15.16
CA GLY A 515 35.63 25.35 14.13
C GLY A 515 37.08 25.86 14.19
N ASN A 516 37.31 27.04 14.77
CA ASN A 516 38.64 27.62 14.98
C ASN A 516 39.32 27.18 16.29
N ILE A 517 38.67 26.41 17.13
CA ILE A 517 39.32 25.85 18.35
C ILE A 517 40.44 24.91 17.90
N ASP A 518 41.64 25.14 18.45
CA ASP A 518 42.77 24.25 18.14
C ASP A 518 42.47 22.81 18.58
N GLY A 519 42.49 21.92 17.62
CA GLY A 519 42.15 20.50 17.80
C GLY A 519 40.77 20.08 17.34
N ILE A 520 39.87 21.00 16.96
CA ILE A 520 38.66 20.66 16.23
C ILE A 520 39.05 20.37 14.77
N ILE A 521 38.64 19.21 14.25
CA ILE A 521 38.87 18.78 12.87
C ILE A 521 37.69 19.21 12.02
N LYS A 522 36.46 18.96 12.51
CA LYS A 522 35.22 19.28 11.82
C LYS A 522 34.10 19.51 12.80
N ILE A 523 33.25 20.47 12.54
CA ILE A 523 31.99 20.72 13.28
C ILE A 523 30.83 20.77 12.32
N ASN A 524 29.75 20.07 12.65
CA ASN A 524 28.52 20.11 11.90
C ASN A 524 27.35 20.42 12.83
N PHE A 525 26.43 21.27 12.35
CA PHE A 525 25.15 21.49 12.99
C PHE A 525 24.09 20.65 12.27
N VAL A 526 23.35 19.87 13.02
CA VAL A 526 22.31 18.98 12.54
C VAL A 526 20.96 19.51 12.99
N LYS A 527 20.05 19.67 12.03
CA LYS A 527 18.66 20.05 12.24
C LYS A 527 17.74 18.96 11.68
N LEU A 528 16.95 18.32 12.55
CA LEU A 528 16.03 17.22 12.18
C LEU A 528 14.64 17.74 11.79
#